data_350ecf83573a5cb8d6d62d43f0ee7a60
#
_entry.id   350ecf83573a5cb8d6d62d43f0ee7a60
#
_cell.length_a   1.000
_cell.length_b   1.000
_cell.length_c   1.000
_cell.angle_alpha   90.00
_cell.angle_beta   90.00
_cell.angle_gamma   90.00
#
_symmetry.space_group_name_H-M   'P 1'
#
loop_
_entity.id
_entity.type
_entity.pdbx_description
1 polymer ?
#
loop_
_entity_poly.entity_id
_entity_poly.type
_entity_poly.pdbx_seq_one_letter_code
_entity_poly.pdbx_strand_id
1 'polypeptide(L)'
;MMIIWLTGQPGSGKTTLANSLINDIKAKNDIKIINLDGDDLRSINKNKDYSKEGRIKNISTAISIMRFLCNKGYLCVVSIVAPYQFLRDELKTEFPFLEVYLHTSEIRGRENFFAKDYEIPNDTKCLSIDTGKLTIKESTNEILNVYRKMATVA
;
A
#
# COMPACT_ATOMS: atom_id res chain seq x y z
N MET A 1 -0.90 15.34 6.38
CA MET A 1 -1.03 13.90 6.59
C MET A 1 -0.30 13.13 5.51
N MET A 2 -0.08 11.85 5.68
CA MET A 2 0.85 11.04 4.88
C MET A 2 0.14 9.80 4.33
N ILE A 3 0.62 9.26 3.22
CA ILE A 3 0.18 8.00 2.64
C ILE A 3 1.32 6.98 2.75
N ILE A 4 1.01 5.77 3.24
CA ILE A 4 1.90 4.61 3.19
C ILE A 4 1.24 3.60 2.27
N TRP A 5 1.79 3.40 1.09
CA TRP A 5 1.22 2.50 0.09
C TRP A 5 2.03 1.23 -0.06
N LEU A 6 1.44 0.12 0.38
CA LEU A 6 1.98 -1.22 0.19
C LEU A 6 1.50 -1.74 -1.16
N THR A 7 2.40 -1.81 -2.13
CA THR A 7 2.14 -2.37 -3.46
C THR A 7 2.86 -3.71 -3.64
N GLY A 8 2.40 -4.53 -4.55
CA GLY A 8 2.94 -5.85 -4.84
C GLY A 8 1.87 -6.80 -5.34
N GLN A 9 2.27 -7.93 -5.88
CA GLN A 9 1.36 -8.95 -6.40
C GLN A 9 0.42 -9.49 -5.30
N PRO A 10 -0.73 -10.08 -5.66
CA PRO A 10 -1.56 -10.83 -4.71
C PRO A 10 -0.73 -11.88 -3.96
N GLY A 11 -0.95 -11.99 -2.65
CA GLY A 11 -0.18 -12.91 -1.80
C GLY A 11 1.19 -12.40 -1.34
N SER A 12 1.59 -11.18 -1.67
CA SER A 12 2.87 -10.60 -1.23
C SER A 12 2.92 -10.19 0.25
N GLY A 13 1.78 -10.18 0.96
CA GLY A 13 1.71 -9.86 2.39
C GLY A 13 1.22 -8.45 2.71
N LYS A 14 0.65 -7.72 1.76
CA LYS A 14 0.19 -6.33 1.93
C LYS A 14 -0.78 -6.14 3.09
N THR A 15 -1.87 -6.90 3.11
CA THR A 15 -2.91 -6.79 4.15
C THR A 15 -2.37 -7.12 5.53
N THR A 16 -1.57 -8.18 5.64
CA THR A 16 -0.94 -8.58 6.90
C THR A 16 -0.02 -7.50 7.44
N LEU A 17 0.84 -6.93 6.60
CA LEU A 17 1.75 -5.85 7.01
C LEU A 17 1.02 -4.54 7.28
N ALA A 18 -0.03 -4.22 6.53
CA ALA A 18 -0.86 -3.05 6.80
C ALA A 18 -1.47 -3.12 8.20
N ASN A 19 -2.04 -4.26 8.58
CA ASN A 19 -2.63 -4.47 9.91
C ASN A 19 -1.58 -4.38 11.02
N SER A 20 -0.42 -5.02 10.86
CA SER A 20 0.69 -4.94 11.82
C SER A 20 1.17 -3.50 12.00
N LEU A 21 1.38 -2.79 10.91
CA LEU A 21 1.83 -1.39 10.91
C LEU A 21 0.83 -0.47 11.62
N ILE A 22 -0.46 -0.61 11.34
CA ILE A 22 -1.53 0.18 11.96
C ILE A 22 -1.58 -0.06 13.47
N ASN A 23 -1.49 -1.31 13.90
CA ASN A 23 -1.48 -1.66 15.32
C ASN A 23 -0.30 -1.02 16.05
N ASP A 24 0.91 -1.09 15.48
CA ASP A 24 2.10 -0.52 16.07
C ASP A 24 2.07 1.01 16.14
N ILE A 25 1.50 1.67 15.12
CA ILE A 25 1.36 3.13 15.10
C ILE A 25 0.32 3.58 16.13
N LYS A 26 -0.86 2.93 16.18
CA LYS A 26 -1.93 3.25 17.15
C LYS A 26 -1.50 3.04 18.60
N ALA A 27 -0.68 2.04 18.87
CA ALA A 27 -0.20 1.77 20.24
C ALA A 27 0.65 2.91 20.81
N LYS A 28 1.23 3.75 19.96
CA LYS A 28 2.17 4.82 20.36
C LYS A 28 1.70 6.25 20.09
N ASN A 29 0.63 6.39 19.31
CA ASN A 29 0.18 7.69 18.83
C ASN A 29 -1.35 7.77 18.78
N ASP A 30 -1.89 8.86 19.26
CA ASP A 30 -3.31 9.19 19.08
C ASP A 30 -3.51 9.94 17.75
N ILE A 31 -3.47 9.20 16.65
CA ILE A 31 -3.65 9.74 15.30
C ILE A 31 -4.79 9.05 14.57
N LYS A 32 -5.43 9.79 13.68
CA LYS A 32 -6.43 9.24 12.77
C LYS A 32 -5.73 8.41 11.70
N ILE A 33 -5.90 7.10 11.74
CA ILE A 33 -5.30 6.16 10.78
C ILE A 33 -6.36 5.23 10.21
N ILE A 34 -6.30 4.98 8.93
CA ILE A 34 -7.23 4.09 8.22
C ILE A 34 -6.48 3.16 7.27
N ASN A 35 -6.97 1.93 7.14
CA ASN A 35 -6.55 1.01 6.09
C ASN A 35 -7.49 1.13 4.89
N LEU A 36 -6.92 1.22 3.70
CA LEU A 36 -7.61 1.08 2.42
C LEU A 36 -7.12 -0.20 1.74
N ASP A 37 -7.92 -1.26 1.83
CA ASP A 37 -7.60 -2.56 1.25
C ASP A 37 -8.29 -2.73 -0.12
N GLY A 38 -7.58 -3.32 -1.07
CA GLY A 38 -8.08 -3.49 -2.44
C GLY A 38 -9.26 -4.44 -2.55
N ASP A 39 -9.29 -5.48 -1.74
CA ASP A 39 -10.38 -6.45 -1.73
C ASP A 39 -11.64 -5.85 -1.11
N ASP A 40 -11.50 -5.07 -0.03
CA ASP A 40 -12.61 -4.33 0.58
C ASP A 40 -13.24 -3.34 -0.41
N LEU A 41 -12.42 -2.58 -1.13
CA LEU A 41 -12.90 -1.66 -2.16
C LEU A 41 -13.60 -2.37 -3.31
N ARG A 42 -13.08 -3.52 -3.74
CA ARG A 42 -13.75 -4.35 -4.76
C ARG A 42 -15.10 -4.86 -4.29
N SER A 43 -15.19 -5.26 -3.03
CA SER A 43 -16.44 -5.72 -2.41
C SER A 43 -17.49 -4.61 -2.37
N ILE A 44 -17.11 -3.42 -1.89
CA ILE A 44 -18.00 -2.26 -1.80
C ILE A 44 -18.47 -1.81 -3.19
N ASN A 45 -17.56 -1.74 -4.16
CA ASN A 45 -17.86 -1.30 -5.53
C ASN A 45 -18.44 -2.41 -6.41
N LYS A 46 -18.56 -3.63 -5.89
CA LYS A 46 -18.96 -4.85 -6.65
C LYS A 46 -18.11 -5.04 -7.92
N ASN A 47 -16.84 -4.62 -7.87
CA ASN A 47 -15.92 -4.71 -8.99
C ASN A 47 -15.20 -6.06 -8.98
N LYS A 48 -15.61 -6.96 -9.87
CA LYS A 48 -14.99 -8.28 -10.10
C LYS A 48 -14.09 -8.30 -11.33
N ASP A 49 -13.89 -7.16 -11.97
CA ASP A 49 -13.09 -7.03 -13.18
C ASP A 49 -11.60 -6.88 -12.81
N TYR A 50 -10.80 -7.88 -13.17
CA TYR A 50 -9.35 -7.92 -13.01
C TYR A 50 -8.59 -7.56 -14.29
N SER A 51 -9.30 -7.10 -15.34
CA SER A 51 -8.68 -6.49 -16.51
C SER A 51 -7.92 -5.23 -16.15
N LYS A 52 -7.14 -4.70 -17.08
CA LYS A 52 -6.44 -3.42 -16.91
C LYS A 52 -7.42 -2.30 -16.55
N GLU A 53 -8.51 -2.19 -17.26
CA GLU A 53 -9.56 -1.19 -17.04
C GLU A 53 -10.21 -1.33 -15.66
N GLY A 54 -10.56 -2.55 -15.27
CA GLY A 54 -11.13 -2.83 -13.95
C GLY A 54 -10.18 -2.53 -12.80
N ARG A 55 -8.89 -2.80 -12.97
CA ARG A 55 -7.84 -2.43 -12.01
C ARG A 55 -7.67 -0.93 -11.91
N ILE A 56 -7.59 -0.22 -13.04
CA ILE A 56 -7.48 1.24 -13.07
C ILE A 56 -8.69 1.88 -12.36
N LYS A 57 -9.90 1.42 -12.65
CA LYS A 57 -11.12 1.94 -12.01
C LYS A 57 -11.09 1.76 -10.49
N ASN A 58 -10.71 0.59 -10.01
CA ASN A 58 -10.62 0.32 -8.57
C ASN A 58 -9.57 1.19 -7.88
N ILE A 59 -8.40 1.34 -8.49
CA ILE A 59 -7.30 2.16 -7.95
C ILE A 59 -7.65 3.65 -7.99
N SER A 60 -8.27 4.14 -9.05
CA SER A 60 -8.71 5.53 -9.16
C SER A 60 -9.75 5.88 -8.09
N THR A 61 -10.64 4.95 -7.74
CA THR A 61 -11.56 5.11 -6.61
C THR A 61 -10.79 5.21 -5.29
N ALA A 62 -9.80 4.35 -5.08
CA ALA A 62 -8.94 4.42 -3.89
C ALA A 62 -8.19 5.75 -3.79
N ILE A 63 -7.65 6.26 -4.88
CA ILE A 63 -6.96 7.55 -4.95
C ILE A 63 -7.87 8.70 -4.54
N SER A 64 -9.12 8.71 -5.03
CA SER A 64 -10.10 9.74 -4.66
C SER A 64 -10.44 9.67 -3.16
N ILE A 65 -10.58 8.48 -2.61
CA ILE A 65 -10.82 8.27 -1.17
C ILE A 65 -9.62 8.71 -0.34
N MET A 66 -8.39 8.35 -0.75
CA MET A 66 -7.16 8.77 -0.06
C MET A 66 -7.03 10.28 -0.02
N ARG A 67 -7.24 10.95 -1.16
CA ARG A 67 -7.19 12.41 -1.25
C ARG A 67 -8.17 13.06 -0.26
N PHE A 68 -9.40 12.57 -0.20
CA PHE A 68 -10.40 13.05 0.75
C PHE A 68 -9.97 12.84 2.20
N LEU A 69 -9.51 11.64 2.55
CA LEU A 69 -9.13 11.29 3.93
C LEU A 69 -7.87 12.03 4.39
N CYS A 70 -6.86 12.18 3.54
CA CYS A 70 -5.66 12.95 3.85
C CYS A 70 -5.99 14.41 4.14
N ASN A 71 -6.91 15.02 3.37
CA ASN A 71 -7.40 16.37 3.61
C ASN A 71 -8.21 16.49 4.92
N LYS A 72 -8.73 15.39 5.44
CA LYS A 72 -9.40 15.30 6.77
C LYS A 72 -8.45 14.94 7.92
N GLY A 73 -7.16 14.88 7.63
CA GLY A 73 -6.13 14.65 8.64
C GLY A 73 -5.88 13.17 8.97
N TYR A 74 -6.24 12.24 8.07
CA TYR A 74 -5.94 10.83 8.25
C TYR A 74 -4.55 10.45 7.71
N LEU A 75 -3.88 9.55 8.41
CA LEU A 75 -2.81 8.72 7.85
C LEU A 75 -3.47 7.56 7.11
N CYS A 76 -3.25 7.47 5.79
CA CYS A 76 -3.78 6.37 4.98
C CYS A 76 -2.72 5.28 4.81
N VAL A 77 -3.02 4.07 5.29
CA VAL A 77 -2.25 2.87 4.97
C VAL A 77 -3.00 2.12 3.88
N VAL A 78 -2.36 1.88 2.75
CA VAL A 78 -3.00 1.35 1.54
C VAL A 78 -2.40 0.00 1.21
N SER A 79 -3.23 -1.01 1.06
CA SER A 79 -2.86 -2.39 0.69
C SER A 79 -3.56 -2.79 -0.61
N ILE A 80 -3.04 -2.28 -1.73
CA ILE A 80 -3.59 -2.49 -3.08
C ILE A 80 -2.47 -2.91 -4.02
N VAL A 81 -2.73 -3.86 -4.89
CA VAL A 81 -1.76 -4.35 -5.90
C VAL A 81 -1.18 -3.19 -6.72
N ALA A 82 -2.03 -2.34 -7.27
CA ALA A 82 -1.67 -1.14 -8.02
C ALA A 82 -0.50 -1.35 -9.01
N PRO A 83 -0.71 -2.13 -10.08
CA PRO A 83 0.39 -2.57 -10.94
C PRO A 83 0.99 -1.45 -11.79
N TYR A 84 0.30 -0.32 -11.94
CA TYR A 84 0.69 0.76 -12.86
C TYR A 84 1.35 1.92 -12.12
N GLN A 85 2.57 2.25 -12.51
CA GLN A 85 3.38 3.28 -11.86
C GLN A 85 2.69 4.66 -11.86
N PHE A 86 2.05 5.04 -12.97
CA PHE A 86 1.40 6.34 -13.07
C PHE A 86 0.30 6.56 -12.02
N LEU A 87 -0.42 5.49 -11.62
CA LEU A 87 -1.43 5.57 -10.57
C LEU A 87 -0.80 5.70 -9.18
N ARG A 88 0.31 5.00 -8.93
CA ARG A 88 1.04 5.12 -7.66
C ARG A 88 1.69 6.50 -7.51
N ASP A 89 2.03 7.15 -8.60
CA ASP A 89 2.67 8.46 -8.59
C ASP A 89 1.69 9.63 -8.43
N GLU A 90 0.40 9.42 -8.68
CA GLU A 90 -0.59 10.49 -8.75
C GLU A 90 -0.64 11.37 -7.49
N LEU A 91 -0.54 10.77 -6.30
CA LEU A 91 -0.62 11.50 -5.03
C LEU A 91 0.74 11.92 -4.45
N LYS A 92 1.85 11.55 -5.07
CA LYS A 92 3.21 11.85 -4.55
C LYS A 92 3.53 13.35 -4.54
N THR A 93 2.90 14.13 -5.40
CA THR A 93 3.07 15.59 -5.46
C THR A 93 2.15 16.34 -4.50
N GLU A 94 1.08 15.69 -4.02
CA GLU A 94 0.07 16.31 -3.15
C GLU A 94 0.33 16.05 -1.68
N PHE A 95 0.88 14.88 -1.34
CA PHE A 95 1.09 14.43 0.05
C PHE A 95 2.46 13.80 0.27
N PRO A 96 3.02 13.88 1.49
CA PRO A 96 4.12 13.00 1.88
C PRO A 96 3.73 11.54 1.64
N PHE A 97 4.57 10.80 0.91
CA PHE A 97 4.23 9.50 0.37
C PHE A 97 5.36 8.49 0.57
N LEU A 98 5.07 7.40 1.26
CA LEU A 98 5.97 6.26 1.39
C LEU A 98 5.45 5.11 0.53
N GLU A 99 6.15 4.82 -0.57
CA GLU A 99 5.88 3.65 -1.40
C GLU A 99 6.68 2.46 -0.88
N VAL A 100 5.99 1.34 -0.64
CA VAL A 100 6.59 0.10 -0.16
C VAL A 100 6.25 -1.02 -1.13
N TYR A 101 7.25 -1.54 -1.81
CA TYR A 101 7.11 -2.67 -2.71
C TYR A 101 7.36 -3.98 -1.98
N LEU A 102 6.33 -4.82 -1.88
CA LEU A 102 6.40 -6.14 -1.29
C LEU A 102 6.52 -7.20 -2.39
N HIS A 103 7.50 -8.06 -2.25
CA HIS A 103 7.72 -9.17 -3.16
C HIS A 103 8.14 -10.44 -2.40
N THR A 104 8.01 -11.58 -3.06
CA THR A 104 8.45 -12.88 -2.55
C THR A 104 8.66 -13.85 -3.70
N SER A 105 9.59 -14.76 -3.56
CA SER A 105 9.75 -15.92 -4.44
C SER A 105 8.92 -17.14 -3.97
N GLU A 106 8.30 -17.06 -2.79
CA GLU A 106 7.45 -18.14 -2.27
C GLU A 106 6.17 -18.29 -3.08
N ILE A 107 5.75 -19.53 -3.30
CA ILE A 107 4.45 -19.86 -3.89
C ILE A 107 3.40 -19.83 -2.78
N ARG A 108 2.46 -18.89 -2.87
CA ARG A 108 1.44 -18.64 -1.84
C ARG A 108 0.00 -18.91 -2.30
N GLY A 109 -0.17 -19.53 -3.48
CA GLY A 109 -1.47 -19.96 -4.00
C GLY A 109 -2.32 -18.83 -4.60
N ARG A 110 -1.75 -17.65 -4.85
CA ARG A 110 -2.44 -16.50 -5.45
C ARG A 110 -1.90 -16.13 -6.83
N GLU A 111 -1.03 -16.95 -7.40
CA GLU A 111 -0.30 -16.67 -8.64
C GLU A 111 -1.24 -16.52 -9.85
N ASN A 112 -2.39 -17.20 -9.84
CA ASN A 112 -3.42 -17.08 -10.89
C ASN A 112 -4.03 -15.66 -10.98
N PHE A 113 -3.91 -14.87 -9.91
CA PHE A 113 -4.42 -13.50 -9.84
C PHE A 113 -3.35 -12.44 -10.09
N PHE A 114 -2.12 -12.84 -10.43
CA PHE A 114 -1.04 -11.92 -10.70
C PHE A 114 -1.38 -10.99 -11.86
N ALA A 115 -1.06 -9.72 -11.68
CA ALA A 115 -1.04 -8.76 -12.78
C ALA A 115 0.20 -9.03 -13.64
N LYS A 116 0.00 -9.51 -14.85
CA LYS A 116 1.10 -9.88 -15.78
C LYS A 116 1.88 -8.64 -16.24
N ASP A 117 1.24 -7.49 -16.23
CA ASP A 117 1.78 -6.18 -16.61
C ASP A 117 2.15 -5.32 -15.40
N TYR A 118 2.47 -5.95 -14.26
CA TYR A 118 2.89 -5.25 -13.06
C TYR A 118 4.23 -4.52 -13.29
N GLU A 119 4.21 -3.22 -13.08
CA GLU A 119 5.38 -2.35 -13.17
C GLU A 119 6.05 -2.24 -11.80
N ILE A 120 7.20 -2.90 -11.64
CA ILE A 120 8.00 -2.82 -10.41
C ILE A 120 8.44 -1.38 -10.18
N PRO A 121 8.26 -0.83 -8.96
CA PRO A 121 8.73 0.52 -8.66
C PRO A 121 10.23 0.68 -8.96
N ASN A 122 10.56 1.70 -9.71
CA ASN A 122 11.93 2.06 -10.06
C ASN A 122 12.44 3.31 -9.33
N ASP A 123 11.62 3.87 -8.44
CA ASP A 123 12.00 5.03 -7.62
C ASP A 123 12.98 4.60 -6.52
N THR A 124 14.12 5.30 -6.44
CA THR A 124 15.15 5.07 -5.40
C THR A 124 14.63 5.34 -3.98
N LYS A 125 13.52 6.06 -3.85
CA LYS A 125 12.85 6.32 -2.57
C LYS A 125 11.84 5.25 -2.18
N CYS A 126 11.56 4.30 -3.07
CA CYS A 126 10.68 3.17 -2.76
C CYS A 126 11.39 2.19 -1.84
N LEU A 127 10.74 1.82 -0.74
CA LEU A 127 11.23 0.77 0.16
C LEU A 127 10.84 -0.59 -0.42
N SER A 128 11.83 -1.42 -0.74
CA SER A 128 11.61 -2.79 -1.23
C SER A 128 11.79 -3.81 -0.10
N ILE A 129 10.80 -4.67 0.08
CA ILE A 129 10.81 -5.70 1.14
C ILE A 129 10.53 -7.08 0.53
N ASP A 130 11.44 -8.01 0.76
CA ASP A 130 11.23 -9.43 0.46
C ASP A 130 10.55 -10.12 1.66
N THR A 131 9.23 -10.34 1.55
CA THR A 131 8.44 -10.97 2.61
C THR A 131 8.62 -12.49 2.70
N GLY A 132 9.38 -13.08 1.80
CA GLY A 132 9.85 -14.46 1.91
C GLY A 132 11.10 -14.59 2.79
N LYS A 133 11.85 -13.51 2.98
CA LYS A 133 13.09 -13.47 3.77
C LYS A 133 12.91 -12.82 5.14
N LEU A 134 12.09 -11.78 5.23
CA LEU A 134 11.82 -11.08 6.48
C LEU A 134 10.54 -11.57 7.12
N THR A 135 10.54 -11.68 8.44
CA THR A 135 9.33 -11.91 9.23
C THR A 135 8.38 -10.69 9.14
N ILE A 136 7.12 -10.89 9.53
CA ILE A 136 6.13 -9.79 9.62
C ILE A 136 6.66 -8.67 10.52
N LYS A 137 7.25 -9.01 11.67
CA LYS A 137 7.79 -8.03 12.62
C LYS A 137 8.98 -7.25 12.03
N GLU A 138 9.92 -7.95 11.40
CA GLU A 138 11.06 -7.32 10.74
C GLU A 138 10.61 -6.39 9.62
N SER A 139 9.71 -6.86 8.75
CA SER A 139 9.14 -6.06 7.67
C SER A 139 8.41 -4.81 8.19
N THR A 140 7.61 -4.97 9.25
CA THR A 140 6.92 -3.85 9.89
C THR A 140 7.91 -2.83 10.46
N ASN A 141 8.97 -3.29 11.12
CA ASN A 141 10.01 -2.40 11.68
C ASN A 141 10.75 -1.61 10.59
N GLU A 142 11.05 -2.22 9.45
CA GLU A 142 11.65 -1.52 8.31
C GLU A 142 10.75 -0.36 7.83
N ILE A 143 9.44 -0.61 7.67
CA ILE A 143 8.48 0.43 7.27
C ILE A 143 8.40 1.54 8.34
N LEU A 144 8.30 1.16 9.62
CA LEU A 144 8.21 2.11 10.73
C LEU A 144 9.45 3.00 10.83
N ASN A 145 10.64 2.47 10.58
CA ASN A 145 11.88 3.25 10.62
C ASN A 145 11.88 4.35 9.55
N VAL A 146 11.44 4.04 8.33
CA VAL A 146 11.32 5.04 7.26
C VAL A 146 10.20 6.03 7.55
N TYR A 147 9.02 5.54 7.98
CA TYR A 147 7.89 6.37 8.36
C TYR A 147 8.27 7.42 9.40
N ARG A 148 8.95 7.02 10.48
CA ARG A 148 9.37 7.93 11.57
C ARG A 148 10.33 9.01 11.06
N LYS A 149 11.30 8.66 10.22
CA LYS A 149 12.21 9.64 9.62
C LYS A 149 11.45 10.65 8.77
N MET A 150 10.49 10.23 7.99
CA MET A 150 9.66 11.13 7.17
C MET A 150 8.76 12.02 8.03
N ALA A 151 8.17 11.47 9.09
CA ALA A 151 7.29 12.21 10.01
C ALA A 151 8.03 13.29 10.82
N THR A 152 9.33 13.13 11.08
CA THR A 152 10.16 14.13 11.81
C THR A 152 10.62 15.28 10.92
N VAL A 153 10.60 15.12 9.59
CA VAL A 153 11.03 16.16 8.62
C VAL A 153 9.82 17.02 8.16
N ALA A 154 8.62 16.54 8.36
CA ALA A 154 7.38 17.24 8.06
C ALA A 154 6.88 17.98 9.28
#